data_b9a04807221ea4a1ff50ee9929a73a01
#
_entry.id   b9a04807221ea4a1ff50ee9929a73a01
#
_cell.length_a   1.000
_cell.length_b   1.000
_cell.length_c   1.000
_cell.angle_alpha   90.00
_cell.angle_beta   90.00
_cell.angle_gamma   90.00
#
_symmetry.space_group_name_H-M   'P 1'
#
loop_
_entity.id
_entity.type
_entity.pdbx_description
1 polymer ?
#
loop_
_entity_poly.entity_id
_entity_poly.type
_entity_poly.pdbx_seq_one_letter_code
_entity_poly.pdbx_strand_id
1 'polypeptide(L)'
;YLIPRQRTETGLKESQLDIPEDALTTLMRRYTREAGVRELERTIGRLARKRARQVLETKITAESPLPPITNESLPDLLGPMRYQSDKGREAQPAGVAAGLAWTEAGGDVLYIEAVLTHKDEKVTLTGQLGNVMQESAKAARSYIWSAAESLGISRKRIEKRGVHIHVPAGAVPKDGPSAGVTMATALVSAYSGRQVDPGLAMTGELTLSGLVLPVGGVKEKVLAAHRAGMRHIILPKDNEADLAKLPESVRKDLKITLVERLEEVIETAIPHLRCADTGDNDDD
;
A
#
# COMPACT_ATOMS: atom_id res chain seq x y z
N TYR A 1 -8.67 23.70 -13.69
CA TYR A 1 -10.11 23.91 -13.52
C TYR A 1 -10.47 24.36 -12.09
N LEU A 2 -10.08 23.65 -11.04
CA LEU A 2 -10.45 23.97 -9.64
C LEU A 2 -9.84 25.28 -9.14
N ILE A 3 -8.55 25.53 -9.39
CA ILE A 3 -7.86 26.73 -8.93
C ILE A 3 -8.45 27.99 -9.58
N PRO A 4 -8.61 28.09 -10.92
CA PRO A 4 -9.27 29.22 -11.56
C PRO A 4 -10.67 29.47 -11.01
N ARG A 5 -11.47 28.43 -10.77
CA ARG A 5 -12.81 28.58 -10.20
C ARG A 5 -12.76 29.20 -8.81
N GLN A 6 -11.88 28.72 -7.94
CA GLN A 6 -11.74 29.26 -6.58
C GLN A 6 -11.19 30.69 -6.55
N ARG A 7 -10.34 31.07 -7.53
CA ARG A 7 -9.92 32.47 -7.75
C ARG A 7 -11.14 33.35 -8.02
N THR A 8 -11.98 32.95 -8.97
CA THR A 8 -13.19 33.68 -9.33
C THR A 8 -14.15 33.84 -8.16
N GLU A 9 -14.43 32.75 -7.43
CA GLU A 9 -15.33 32.75 -6.27
C GLU A 9 -14.83 33.63 -5.10
N THR A 10 -13.53 33.82 -4.96
CA THR A 10 -12.92 34.64 -3.89
C THR A 10 -12.45 36.02 -4.35
N GLY A 11 -12.58 36.36 -5.62
CA GLY A 11 -12.13 37.64 -6.18
C GLY A 11 -10.60 37.79 -6.24
N LEU A 12 -9.85 36.68 -6.13
CA LEU A 12 -8.40 36.71 -6.21
C LEU A 12 -7.88 36.68 -7.65
N LYS A 13 -6.77 37.38 -7.87
CA LYS A 13 -6.03 37.31 -9.14
C LYS A 13 -5.11 36.11 -9.16
N GLU A 14 -4.59 35.77 -10.34
CA GLU A 14 -3.64 34.68 -10.52
C GLU A 14 -2.39 34.87 -9.67
N SER A 15 -1.84 36.06 -9.63
CA SER A 15 -0.69 36.43 -8.80
C SER A 15 -0.92 36.38 -7.29
N GLN A 16 -2.17 36.20 -6.83
CA GLN A 16 -2.55 36.16 -5.41
C GLN A 16 -2.87 34.75 -4.92
N LEU A 17 -3.25 33.85 -5.82
CA LEU A 17 -3.45 32.43 -5.54
C LEU A 17 -2.72 31.61 -6.59
N ASP A 18 -1.43 31.46 -6.41
CA ASP A 18 -0.58 30.57 -7.19
C ASP A 18 -0.27 29.32 -6.38
N ILE A 19 -0.60 28.13 -6.92
CA ILE A 19 -0.36 26.81 -6.33
C ILE A 19 0.43 25.99 -7.36
N PRO A 20 1.75 25.93 -7.25
CA PRO A 20 2.61 25.12 -8.10
C PRO A 20 2.23 23.65 -8.08
N GLU A 21 2.64 22.88 -9.08
CA GLU A 21 2.25 21.49 -9.28
C GLU A 21 2.73 20.58 -8.13
N ASP A 22 3.90 20.85 -7.57
CA ASP A 22 4.43 20.13 -6.41
C ASP A 22 3.60 20.36 -5.15
N ALA A 23 3.17 21.61 -4.89
CA ALA A 23 2.28 21.96 -3.79
C ALA A 23 0.87 21.37 -4.01
N LEU A 24 0.36 21.37 -5.23
CA LEU A 24 -0.91 20.72 -5.57
C LEU A 24 -0.84 19.21 -5.35
N THR A 25 0.25 18.60 -5.74
CA THR A 25 0.50 17.17 -5.48
C THR A 25 0.54 16.86 -3.97
N THR A 26 1.18 17.73 -3.19
CA THR A 26 1.20 17.62 -1.73
C THR A 26 -0.19 17.80 -1.13
N LEU A 27 -1.00 18.72 -1.62
CA LEU A 27 -2.40 18.88 -1.20
C LEU A 27 -3.20 17.58 -1.43
N MET A 28 -3.10 17.01 -2.62
CA MET A 28 -3.79 15.75 -2.94
C MET A 28 -3.34 14.59 -2.04
N ARG A 29 -2.04 14.47 -1.78
CA ARG A 29 -1.48 13.32 -1.06
C ARG A 29 -1.52 13.44 0.46
N ARG A 30 -1.48 14.68 1.00
CA ARG A 30 -1.28 14.95 2.42
C ARG A 30 -2.47 15.57 3.12
N TYR A 31 -3.38 16.17 2.38
CA TYR A 31 -4.53 16.89 2.93
C TYR A 31 -5.88 16.35 2.48
N THR A 32 -5.90 15.47 1.46
CA THR A 32 -7.13 14.83 0.97
C THR A 32 -6.95 13.32 0.82
N ARG A 33 -8.05 12.57 0.99
CA ARG A 33 -8.10 11.12 0.76
C ARG A 33 -9.50 10.75 0.27
N GLU A 34 -9.70 10.82 -1.04
CA GLU A 34 -11.00 10.63 -1.66
C GLU A 34 -10.87 10.03 -3.08
N ALA A 35 -11.94 9.38 -3.55
CA ALA A 35 -12.02 8.87 -4.92
C ALA A 35 -12.29 9.97 -5.96
N GLY A 36 -12.81 11.11 -5.54
CA GLY A 36 -13.16 12.26 -6.38
C GLY A 36 -12.24 13.45 -6.14
N VAL A 37 -12.82 14.65 -6.28
CA VAL A 37 -12.10 15.94 -6.12
C VAL A 37 -12.80 16.92 -5.20
N ARG A 38 -13.83 16.49 -4.47
CA ARG A 38 -14.65 17.38 -3.61
C ARG A 38 -13.88 17.89 -2.40
N GLU A 39 -13.10 17.05 -1.75
CA GLU A 39 -12.27 17.45 -0.61
C GLU A 39 -11.10 18.33 -1.08
N LEU A 40 -10.51 18.02 -2.23
CA LEU A 40 -9.50 18.85 -2.88
C LEU A 40 -10.06 20.24 -3.19
N GLU A 41 -11.24 20.33 -3.82
CA GLU A 41 -11.92 21.59 -4.08
C GLU A 41 -12.16 22.40 -2.80
N ARG A 42 -12.68 21.77 -1.75
CA ARG A 42 -12.88 22.40 -0.43
C ARG A 42 -11.57 22.88 0.19
N THR A 43 -10.48 22.14 -0.01
CA THR A 43 -9.15 22.46 0.53
C THR A 43 -8.53 23.63 -0.23
N ILE A 44 -8.63 23.65 -1.57
CA ILE A 44 -8.24 24.80 -2.39
C ILE A 44 -9.08 26.03 -2.01
N GLY A 45 -10.39 25.87 -1.81
CA GLY A 45 -11.27 26.95 -1.35
C GLY A 45 -10.89 27.50 0.05
N ARG A 46 -10.40 26.65 0.96
CA ARG A 46 -9.85 27.14 2.25
C ARG A 46 -8.58 27.96 2.05
N LEU A 47 -7.68 27.53 1.17
CA LEU A 47 -6.49 28.30 0.81
C LEU A 47 -6.85 29.64 0.19
N ALA A 48 -7.79 29.65 -0.76
CA ALA A 48 -8.26 30.87 -1.42
C ALA A 48 -8.83 31.88 -0.40
N ARG A 49 -9.68 31.43 0.51
CA ARG A 49 -10.22 32.31 1.58
C ARG A 49 -9.13 32.85 2.52
N LYS A 50 -8.14 32.04 2.87
CA LYS A 50 -7.01 32.54 3.69
C LYS A 50 -6.16 33.55 2.96
N ARG A 51 -5.92 33.35 1.64
CA ARG A 51 -5.25 34.33 0.79
C ARG A 51 -6.05 35.62 0.65
N ALA A 52 -7.36 35.55 0.45
CA ALA A 52 -8.23 36.72 0.39
C ALA A 52 -8.16 37.53 1.71
N ARG A 53 -8.17 36.82 2.85
CA ARG A 53 -7.98 37.45 4.16
C ARG A 53 -6.61 38.14 4.29
N GLN A 54 -5.52 37.50 3.86
CA GLN A 54 -4.18 38.10 3.86
C GLN A 54 -4.12 39.39 3.02
N VAL A 55 -4.73 39.40 1.84
CA VAL A 55 -4.82 40.59 0.97
C VAL A 55 -5.51 41.74 1.72
N LEU A 56 -6.59 41.48 2.43
CA LEU A 56 -7.32 42.47 3.20
C LEU A 56 -6.56 42.99 4.44
N GLU A 57 -5.95 42.11 5.18
CA GLU A 57 -5.24 42.45 6.43
C GLU A 57 -3.95 43.25 6.17
N THR A 58 -3.21 42.89 5.12
CA THR A 58 -1.94 43.55 4.80
C THR A 58 -2.11 44.83 4.00
N LYS A 59 -3.35 45.25 3.72
CA LYS A 59 -3.64 46.44 2.86
C LYS A 59 -2.88 46.38 1.54
N ILE A 60 -2.56 45.21 1.06
CA ILE A 60 -1.94 44.95 -0.23
C ILE A 60 -2.97 45.44 -1.29
N THR A 61 -2.52 46.24 -2.25
CA THR A 61 -3.42 46.64 -3.34
C THR A 61 -3.90 45.42 -4.08
N ALA A 62 -5.10 45.50 -4.66
CA ALA A 62 -5.68 44.38 -5.42
C ALA A 62 -4.79 43.84 -6.56
N GLU A 63 -3.68 44.50 -6.85
CA GLU A 63 -2.74 44.18 -7.92
C GLU A 63 -1.40 43.58 -7.41
N SER A 64 -1.12 43.68 -6.11
CA SER A 64 0.14 43.19 -5.59
C SER A 64 0.19 41.66 -5.53
N PRO A 65 1.27 41.06 -6.08
CA PRO A 65 1.42 39.60 -6.03
C PRO A 65 1.67 39.11 -4.58
N LEU A 66 1.14 37.92 -4.26
CA LEU A 66 1.52 37.17 -3.08
C LEU A 66 2.51 36.06 -3.47
N PRO A 67 3.43 35.67 -2.60
CA PRO A 67 4.32 34.55 -2.89
C PRO A 67 3.51 33.28 -3.18
N PRO A 68 3.96 32.42 -4.11
CA PRO A 68 3.28 31.16 -4.40
C PRO A 68 3.11 30.32 -3.11
N ILE A 69 2.10 29.46 -3.10
CA ILE A 69 1.88 28.51 -2.01
C ILE A 69 2.86 27.35 -2.18
N THR A 70 3.85 27.28 -1.33
CA THR A 70 4.86 26.20 -1.33
C THR A 70 4.50 25.09 -0.36
N ASN A 71 5.19 23.95 -0.45
CA ASN A 71 5.02 22.83 0.48
C ASN A 71 5.26 23.22 1.94
N GLU A 72 6.21 24.13 2.19
CA GLU A 72 6.56 24.65 3.52
C GLU A 72 5.45 25.54 4.09
N SER A 73 4.72 26.27 3.23
CA SER A 73 3.65 27.17 3.65
C SER A 73 2.31 26.46 3.91
N LEU A 74 2.14 25.25 3.42
CA LEU A 74 0.89 24.49 3.58
C LEU A 74 0.51 24.21 5.03
N PRO A 75 1.43 23.80 5.93
CA PRO A 75 1.10 23.59 7.34
C PRO A 75 0.59 24.86 8.04
N ASP A 76 1.14 26.03 7.75
CA ASP A 76 0.71 27.31 8.32
C ASP A 76 -0.70 27.69 7.80
N LEU A 77 -0.98 27.38 6.55
CA LEU A 77 -2.25 27.69 5.92
C LEU A 77 -3.37 26.70 6.25
N LEU A 78 -3.09 25.41 6.37
CA LEU A 78 -4.10 24.36 6.49
C LEU A 78 -4.01 23.57 7.81
N GLY A 79 -2.97 23.80 8.61
CA GLY A 79 -2.63 22.99 9.76
C GLY A 79 -1.73 21.81 9.37
N PRO A 80 -1.39 20.93 10.32
CA PRO A 80 -0.50 19.81 10.08
C PRO A 80 -1.05 18.89 9.00
N MET A 81 -0.15 18.23 8.27
CA MET A 81 -0.50 17.22 7.27
C MET A 81 -1.34 16.12 7.90
N ARG A 82 -2.48 15.78 7.30
CA ARG A 82 -3.43 14.80 7.84
C ARG A 82 -3.03 13.37 7.54
N TYR A 83 -2.41 13.16 6.38
CA TYR A 83 -2.04 11.84 5.90
C TYR A 83 -0.52 11.74 5.81
N GLN A 84 0.02 10.63 6.29
CA GLN A 84 1.44 10.35 6.16
C GLN A 84 1.77 9.97 4.72
N SER A 85 3.06 9.98 4.36
CA SER A 85 3.51 9.56 3.03
C SER A 85 3.18 8.08 2.81
N ASP A 86 2.61 7.78 1.65
CA ASP A 86 2.49 6.41 1.13
C ASP A 86 3.85 5.85 0.68
N LYS A 87 4.97 6.43 1.11
CA LYS A 87 6.29 5.88 0.78
C LYS A 87 6.41 4.48 1.34
N GLY A 88 6.79 3.55 0.47
CA GLY A 88 7.14 2.20 0.87
C GLY A 88 8.21 2.22 1.98
N ARG A 89 8.14 1.26 2.87
CA ARG A 89 9.15 1.12 3.93
C ARG A 89 10.47 0.70 3.27
N GLU A 90 11.54 1.45 3.47
CA GLU A 90 12.85 1.21 2.84
C GLU A 90 13.53 -0.06 3.34
N ALA A 91 13.25 -0.47 4.58
CA ALA A 91 13.72 -1.72 5.15
C ALA A 91 12.60 -2.39 5.93
N GLN A 92 12.46 -3.69 5.77
CA GLN A 92 11.46 -4.48 6.46
C GLN A 92 12.13 -5.70 7.08
N PRO A 93 11.81 -6.06 8.34
CA PRO A 93 12.28 -7.30 8.92
C PRO A 93 11.66 -8.51 8.20
N ALA A 94 12.23 -9.69 8.42
CA ALA A 94 11.59 -10.93 8.02
C ALA A 94 10.19 -11.04 8.65
N GLY A 95 9.23 -11.55 7.87
CA GLY A 95 7.84 -11.64 8.29
C GLY A 95 6.96 -10.48 7.81
N VAL A 96 7.51 -9.50 7.08
CA VAL A 96 6.72 -8.38 6.55
C VAL A 96 6.62 -8.45 5.04
N ALA A 97 5.41 -8.32 4.50
CA ALA A 97 5.13 -8.26 3.07
C ALA A 97 4.15 -7.13 2.74
N ALA A 98 4.33 -6.49 1.59
CA ALA A 98 3.43 -5.44 1.10
C ALA A 98 2.36 -6.02 0.18
N GLY A 99 1.10 -5.85 0.56
CA GLY A 99 -0.06 -6.21 -0.23
C GLY A 99 -0.77 -5.00 -0.81
N LEU A 100 -1.62 -5.23 -1.80
CA LEU A 100 -2.42 -4.20 -2.44
C LEU A 100 -3.90 -4.39 -2.13
N ALA A 101 -4.52 -3.34 -1.61
CA ALA A 101 -5.95 -3.30 -1.32
C ALA A 101 -6.67 -2.31 -2.22
N TRP A 102 -7.94 -2.59 -2.44
CA TRP A 102 -8.89 -1.63 -3.01
C TRP A 102 -9.74 -1.04 -1.90
N THR A 103 -9.99 0.26 -1.96
CA THR A 103 -10.88 1.00 -1.07
C THR A 103 -11.76 1.93 -1.88
N GLU A 104 -12.83 2.44 -1.30
CA GLU A 104 -13.68 3.46 -1.94
C GLU A 104 -12.92 4.73 -2.32
N ALA A 105 -11.84 5.03 -1.61
CA ALA A 105 -10.95 6.16 -1.91
C ALA A 105 -9.87 5.83 -2.97
N GLY A 106 -9.91 4.64 -3.55
CA GLY A 106 -8.92 4.13 -4.50
C GLY A 106 -8.11 2.97 -3.94
N GLY A 107 -6.94 2.68 -4.54
CA GLY A 107 -6.05 1.65 -4.03
C GLY A 107 -5.19 2.13 -2.85
N ASP A 108 -4.73 1.18 -2.03
CA ASP A 108 -3.84 1.42 -0.89
C ASP A 108 -2.79 0.30 -0.78
N VAL A 109 -1.65 0.58 -0.15
CA VAL A 109 -0.63 -0.42 0.17
C VAL A 109 -0.79 -0.84 1.62
N LEU A 110 -1.02 -2.12 1.84
CA LEU A 110 -1.15 -2.70 3.17
C LEU A 110 0.10 -3.53 3.50
N TYR A 111 0.69 -3.28 4.65
CA TYR A 111 1.74 -4.14 5.17
C TYR A 111 1.13 -5.24 6.04
N ILE A 112 1.48 -6.47 5.74
CA ILE A 112 1.10 -7.66 6.53
C ILE A 112 2.34 -8.09 7.28
N GLU A 113 2.22 -8.17 8.60
CA GLU A 113 3.31 -8.50 9.52
C GLU A 113 3.01 -9.87 10.16
N ALA A 114 3.90 -10.82 9.99
CA ALA A 114 3.83 -12.15 10.59
C ALA A 114 4.99 -12.35 11.56
N VAL A 115 4.69 -12.74 12.79
CA VAL A 115 5.69 -13.02 13.82
C VAL A 115 5.47 -14.42 14.35
N LEU A 116 6.55 -15.17 14.54
CA LEU A 116 6.48 -16.50 15.14
C LEU A 116 6.30 -16.39 16.66
N THR A 117 5.34 -17.15 17.20
CA THR A 117 5.00 -17.18 18.61
C THR A 117 5.24 -18.56 19.21
N HIS A 118 4.91 -18.75 20.50
CA HIS A 118 4.95 -20.05 21.13
C HIS A 118 3.96 -21.03 20.49
N LYS A 119 4.25 -22.32 20.58
CA LYS A 119 3.49 -23.42 19.96
C LYS A 119 2.01 -23.43 20.35
N ASP A 120 1.67 -23.01 21.57
CA ASP A 120 0.31 -23.04 22.10
C ASP A 120 -0.60 -22.01 21.46
N GLU A 121 -0.04 -20.96 20.86
CA GLU A 121 -0.75 -19.94 20.11
C GLU A 121 -0.81 -20.31 18.62
N LYS A 122 -1.78 -21.14 18.24
CA LYS A 122 -1.85 -21.69 16.88
C LYS A 122 -1.81 -20.66 15.77
N VAL A 123 -2.77 -19.75 15.74
CA VAL A 123 -2.86 -18.58 14.81
C VAL A 123 -3.58 -17.44 15.50
N THR A 124 -2.91 -16.34 15.68
CA THR A 124 -3.52 -15.09 16.15
C THR A 124 -3.63 -14.11 14.99
N LEU A 125 -4.79 -13.49 14.83
CA LEU A 125 -5.07 -12.54 13.77
C LEU A 125 -5.54 -11.23 14.39
N THR A 126 -4.89 -10.11 14.01
CA THR A 126 -5.25 -8.77 14.49
C THR A 126 -5.24 -7.73 13.37
N GLY A 127 -5.90 -6.59 13.55
CA GLY A 127 -5.98 -5.51 12.57
C GLY A 127 -7.40 -5.32 11.99
N GLN A 128 -8.45 -5.73 12.72
CA GLN A 128 -9.87 -5.66 12.29
C GLN A 128 -10.10 -6.35 10.95
N LEU A 129 -9.67 -7.62 10.87
CA LEU A 129 -9.84 -8.45 9.69
C LEU A 129 -11.25 -9.04 9.67
N GLY A 130 -11.96 -8.86 8.57
CA GLY A 130 -13.25 -9.50 8.31
C GLY A 130 -13.10 -11.02 8.10
N ASN A 131 -14.22 -11.71 8.01
CA ASN A 131 -14.26 -13.18 7.97
C ASN A 131 -13.50 -13.75 6.77
N VAL A 132 -13.66 -13.18 5.58
CA VAL A 132 -13.02 -13.65 4.35
C VAL A 132 -11.48 -13.53 4.46
N MET A 133 -11.00 -12.42 5.01
CA MET A 133 -9.58 -12.20 5.20
C MET A 133 -8.98 -13.14 6.28
N GLN A 134 -9.76 -13.46 7.34
CA GLN A 134 -9.36 -14.46 8.33
C GLN A 134 -9.30 -15.88 7.75
N GLU A 135 -10.24 -16.24 6.87
CA GLU A 135 -10.22 -17.51 6.14
C GLU A 135 -9.01 -17.60 5.21
N SER A 136 -8.69 -16.52 4.49
CA SER A 136 -7.50 -16.43 3.64
C SER A 136 -6.20 -16.68 4.43
N ALA A 137 -6.09 -16.13 5.65
CA ALA A 137 -4.93 -16.36 6.51
C ALA A 137 -4.80 -17.83 6.93
N LYS A 138 -5.92 -18.49 7.25
CA LYS A 138 -5.96 -19.92 7.59
C LYS A 138 -5.61 -20.78 6.38
N ALA A 139 -6.15 -20.46 5.20
CA ALA A 139 -5.85 -21.15 3.95
C ALA A 139 -4.37 -21.03 3.59
N ALA A 140 -3.79 -19.84 3.69
CA ALA A 140 -2.37 -19.59 3.45
C ALA A 140 -1.50 -20.46 4.38
N ARG A 141 -1.79 -20.49 5.67
CA ARG A 141 -1.04 -21.32 6.63
C ARG A 141 -1.16 -22.82 6.31
N SER A 142 -2.36 -23.28 5.96
CA SER A 142 -2.60 -24.70 5.62
C SER A 142 -1.80 -25.10 4.39
N TYR A 143 -1.81 -24.26 3.35
CA TYR A 143 -1.01 -24.51 2.16
C TYR A 143 0.50 -24.53 2.46
N ILE A 144 1.01 -23.54 3.20
CA ILE A 144 2.44 -23.49 3.57
C ILE A 144 2.86 -24.73 4.33
N TRP A 145 2.01 -25.25 5.24
CA TRP A 145 2.30 -26.49 5.95
C TRP A 145 2.42 -27.69 4.98
N SER A 146 1.51 -27.81 4.01
CA SER A 146 1.53 -28.91 3.04
C SER A 146 2.70 -28.80 2.04
N ALA A 147 3.05 -27.59 1.63
CA ALA A 147 4.08 -27.30 0.64
C ALA A 147 5.43 -26.87 1.28
N ALA A 148 5.64 -27.11 2.56
CA ALA A 148 6.78 -26.59 3.30
C ALA A 148 8.13 -26.89 2.62
N GLU A 149 8.34 -28.12 2.18
CA GLU A 149 9.60 -28.56 1.55
C GLU A 149 9.84 -27.84 0.21
N SER A 150 8.81 -27.74 -0.65
CA SER A 150 8.91 -27.02 -1.92
C SER A 150 9.12 -25.51 -1.74
N LEU A 151 8.66 -24.95 -0.61
CA LEU A 151 8.84 -23.56 -0.24
C LEU A 151 10.16 -23.33 0.55
N GLY A 152 11.00 -24.34 0.73
CA GLY A 152 12.27 -24.20 1.46
C GLY A 152 12.11 -23.96 2.96
N ILE A 153 11.03 -24.47 3.58
CA ILE A 153 10.72 -24.30 5.00
C ILE A 153 10.72 -25.65 5.71
N SER A 154 11.31 -25.70 6.91
CA SER A 154 11.22 -26.88 7.76
C SER A 154 9.81 -27.06 8.33
N ARG A 155 9.18 -28.23 8.09
CA ARG A 155 7.89 -28.59 8.71
C ARG A 155 7.96 -28.58 10.23
N LYS A 156 9.07 -29.06 10.81
CA LYS A 156 9.30 -29.03 12.27
C LYS A 156 9.21 -27.61 12.83
N ARG A 157 9.70 -26.60 12.08
CA ARG A 157 9.63 -25.20 12.51
C ARG A 157 8.20 -24.69 12.52
N ILE A 158 7.38 -25.07 11.54
CA ILE A 158 5.95 -24.74 11.50
C ILE A 158 5.18 -25.41 12.66
N GLU A 159 5.52 -26.64 12.98
CA GLU A 159 4.87 -27.41 14.06
C GLU A 159 5.25 -26.90 15.46
N LYS A 160 6.49 -26.46 15.63
CA LYS A 160 7.02 -25.96 16.91
C LYS A 160 6.64 -24.53 17.22
N ARG A 161 6.07 -23.76 16.28
CA ARG A 161 5.78 -22.33 16.44
C ARG A 161 4.32 -22.01 16.11
N GLY A 162 3.71 -21.17 16.92
CA GLY A 162 2.52 -20.45 16.56
C GLY A 162 2.86 -19.25 15.66
N VAL A 163 1.85 -18.57 15.17
CA VAL A 163 2.04 -17.38 14.36
C VAL A 163 1.01 -16.31 14.71
N HIS A 164 1.47 -15.07 14.79
CA HIS A 164 0.62 -13.91 14.90
C HIS A 164 0.73 -13.09 13.60
N ILE A 165 -0.39 -12.93 12.90
CA ILE A 165 -0.50 -12.08 11.72
C ILE A 165 -1.21 -10.80 12.12
N HIS A 166 -0.57 -9.66 11.87
CA HIS A 166 -1.10 -8.34 12.11
C HIS A 166 -1.17 -7.53 10.81
N VAL A 167 -2.29 -6.86 10.59
CA VAL A 167 -2.43 -5.88 9.50
C VAL A 167 -2.67 -4.51 10.11
N PRO A 168 -1.64 -3.63 10.15
CA PRO A 168 -1.74 -2.29 10.72
C PRO A 168 -2.88 -1.44 10.14
N ALA A 169 -3.11 -0.25 10.70
CA ALA A 169 -4.24 0.64 10.41
C ALA A 169 -5.59 0.08 10.88
N GLY A 170 -5.65 -0.37 12.14
CA GLY A 170 -6.83 -0.97 12.77
C GLY A 170 -8.08 -0.10 12.85
N ALA A 171 -7.98 1.20 12.53
CA ALA A 171 -9.15 2.09 12.46
C ALA A 171 -10.03 1.84 11.22
N VAL A 172 -9.53 1.10 10.22
CA VAL A 172 -10.25 0.78 8.98
C VAL A 172 -10.47 -0.73 8.92
N PRO A 173 -11.72 -1.21 8.91
CA PRO A 173 -12.02 -2.61 8.69
C PRO A 173 -11.49 -3.07 7.32
N LYS A 174 -10.92 -4.27 7.29
CA LYS A 174 -10.34 -4.87 6.08
C LYS A 174 -10.95 -6.23 5.85
N ASP A 175 -11.46 -6.46 4.66
CA ASP A 175 -11.98 -7.76 4.26
C ASP A 175 -11.71 -8.05 2.78
N GLY A 176 -11.75 -9.33 2.44
CA GLY A 176 -11.57 -9.81 1.08
C GLY A 176 -10.45 -10.83 0.93
N PRO A 177 -10.50 -11.66 -0.14
CA PRO A 177 -9.57 -12.76 -0.35
C PRO A 177 -8.24 -12.32 -0.98
N SER A 178 -8.15 -11.10 -1.52
CA SER A 178 -7.03 -10.63 -2.35
C SER A 178 -5.69 -10.44 -1.62
N ALA A 179 -5.67 -10.61 -0.29
CA ALA A 179 -4.48 -10.57 0.54
C ALA A 179 -3.85 -11.96 0.77
N GLY A 180 -4.44 -13.04 0.23
CA GLY A 180 -4.02 -14.41 0.48
C GLY A 180 -2.54 -14.66 0.13
N VAL A 181 -2.10 -14.23 -1.05
CA VAL A 181 -0.69 -14.37 -1.46
C VAL A 181 0.26 -13.55 -0.57
N THR A 182 -0.16 -12.36 -0.15
CA THR A 182 0.64 -11.50 0.73
C THR A 182 0.80 -12.10 2.11
N MET A 183 -0.28 -12.66 2.67
CA MET A 183 -0.24 -13.38 3.96
C MET A 183 0.67 -14.60 3.89
N ALA A 184 0.57 -15.37 2.81
CA ALA A 184 1.44 -16.52 2.58
C ALA A 184 2.91 -16.09 2.48
N THR A 185 3.22 -15.04 1.74
CA THR A 185 4.58 -14.52 1.59
C THR A 185 5.14 -14.02 2.93
N ALA A 186 4.35 -13.29 3.73
CA ALA A 186 4.75 -12.86 5.06
C ALA A 186 5.04 -14.07 5.99
N LEU A 187 4.23 -15.11 5.93
CA LEU A 187 4.44 -16.35 6.69
C LEU A 187 5.70 -17.08 6.25
N VAL A 188 5.93 -17.25 4.93
CA VAL A 188 7.15 -17.88 4.40
C VAL A 188 8.38 -17.09 4.83
N SER A 189 8.32 -15.75 4.75
CA SER A 189 9.38 -14.86 5.22
C SER A 189 9.66 -15.05 6.73
N ALA A 190 8.63 -15.13 7.58
CA ALA A 190 8.78 -15.36 9.01
C ALA A 190 9.37 -16.72 9.31
N TYR A 191 8.88 -17.81 8.67
CA TYR A 191 9.38 -19.15 8.88
C TYR A 191 10.80 -19.37 8.34
N SER A 192 11.16 -18.74 7.24
CA SER A 192 12.52 -18.84 6.66
C SER A 192 13.52 -17.89 7.32
N GLY A 193 13.04 -16.83 8.01
CA GLY A 193 13.89 -15.77 8.54
C GLY A 193 14.45 -14.83 7.46
N ARG A 194 13.95 -14.90 6.22
CA ARG A 194 14.40 -14.08 5.08
C ARG A 194 13.46 -12.94 4.79
N GLN A 195 14.02 -11.80 4.44
CA GLN A 195 13.25 -10.60 4.11
C GLN A 195 12.60 -10.70 2.73
N VAL A 196 11.41 -10.11 2.60
CA VAL A 196 10.77 -9.84 1.31
C VAL A 196 11.43 -8.61 0.69
N ASP A 197 11.53 -8.55 -0.64
CA ASP A 197 12.00 -7.35 -1.34
C ASP A 197 11.13 -6.13 -0.95
N PRO A 198 11.69 -5.08 -0.32
CA PRO A 198 10.94 -3.94 0.17
C PRO A 198 10.33 -3.09 -0.96
N GLY A 199 10.86 -3.19 -2.18
CA GLY A 199 10.33 -2.50 -3.37
C GLY A 199 9.19 -3.24 -4.07
N LEU A 200 8.76 -4.41 -3.53
CA LEU A 200 7.79 -5.29 -4.14
C LEU A 200 6.46 -5.24 -3.40
N ALA A 201 5.36 -5.19 -4.15
CA ALA A 201 4.00 -5.36 -3.63
C ALA A 201 3.24 -6.42 -4.43
N MET A 202 2.23 -7.03 -3.83
CA MET A 202 1.52 -8.13 -4.46
C MET A 202 0.02 -8.12 -4.15
N THR A 203 -0.76 -8.79 -4.96
CA THR A 203 -2.17 -9.10 -4.67
C THR A 203 -2.55 -10.40 -5.38
N GLY A 204 -3.45 -11.13 -4.80
CA GLY A 204 -3.96 -12.40 -5.35
C GLY A 204 -4.72 -13.18 -4.27
N GLU A 205 -5.75 -13.89 -4.67
CA GLU A 205 -6.38 -14.88 -3.82
C GLU A 205 -5.60 -16.19 -3.89
N LEU A 206 -5.40 -16.85 -2.74
CA LEU A 206 -4.65 -18.10 -2.65
C LEU A 206 -5.60 -19.25 -2.36
N THR A 207 -5.52 -20.30 -3.18
CA THR A 207 -6.23 -21.56 -2.93
C THR A 207 -5.43 -22.52 -2.04
N LEU A 208 -6.09 -23.54 -1.52
CA LEU A 208 -5.44 -24.63 -0.76
C LEU A 208 -4.52 -25.52 -1.64
N SER A 209 -4.62 -25.41 -2.96
CA SER A 209 -3.73 -26.10 -3.93
C SER A 209 -2.57 -25.23 -4.42
N GLY A 210 -2.43 -24.01 -3.90
CA GLY A 210 -1.35 -23.09 -4.24
C GLY A 210 -1.59 -22.26 -5.50
N LEU A 211 -2.79 -22.32 -6.10
CA LEU A 211 -3.13 -21.45 -7.23
C LEU A 211 -3.38 -20.03 -6.78
N VAL A 212 -2.97 -19.09 -7.60
CA VAL A 212 -3.17 -17.65 -7.42
C VAL A 212 -4.31 -17.20 -8.33
N LEU A 213 -5.46 -16.92 -7.75
CA LEU A 213 -6.67 -16.55 -8.46
C LEU A 213 -6.77 -15.04 -8.70
N PRO A 214 -7.49 -14.62 -9.78
CA PRO A 214 -7.64 -13.22 -10.14
C PRO A 214 -8.43 -12.42 -9.08
N VAL A 215 -8.16 -11.11 -9.06
CA VAL A 215 -8.72 -10.17 -8.08
C VAL A 215 -9.30 -8.93 -8.74
N GLY A 216 -10.21 -8.25 -8.06
CA GLY A 216 -10.76 -6.98 -8.51
C GLY A 216 -9.88 -5.76 -8.19
N GLY A 217 -10.18 -4.62 -8.84
CA GLY A 217 -9.55 -3.33 -8.54
C GLY A 217 -8.07 -3.24 -8.92
N VAL A 218 -7.62 -3.98 -9.92
CA VAL A 218 -6.20 -4.06 -10.31
C VAL A 218 -5.65 -2.69 -10.68
N LYS A 219 -6.40 -1.89 -11.44
CA LYS A 219 -5.97 -0.55 -11.83
C LYS A 219 -5.67 0.33 -10.61
N GLU A 220 -6.59 0.41 -9.67
CA GLU A 220 -6.48 1.22 -8.47
C GLU A 220 -5.34 0.72 -7.57
N LYS A 221 -5.18 -0.59 -7.43
CA LYS A 221 -4.11 -1.25 -6.68
C LYS A 221 -2.73 -0.92 -7.26
N VAL A 222 -2.57 -1.04 -8.58
CA VAL A 222 -1.29 -0.74 -9.26
C VAL A 222 -0.95 0.76 -9.17
N LEU A 223 -1.94 1.64 -9.34
CA LEU A 223 -1.74 3.08 -9.17
C LEU A 223 -1.33 3.44 -7.74
N ALA A 224 -1.89 2.76 -6.73
CA ALA A 224 -1.48 2.97 -5.33
C ALA A 224 -0.03 2.50 -5.09
N ALA A 225 0.34 1.34 -5.59
CA ALA A 225 1.71 0.85 -5.52
C ALA A 225 2.71 1.82 -6.16
N HIS A 226 2.40 2.32 -7.36
CA HIS A 226 3.22 3.32 -8.05
C HIS A 226 3.37 4.61 -7.22
N ARG A 227 2.26 5.13 -6.66
CA ARG A 227 2.29 6.31 -5.77
C ARG A 227 3.13 6.08 -4.51
N ALA A 228 3.11 4.86 -3.96
CA ALA A 228 3.90 4.46 -2.80
C ALA A 228 5.39 4.25 -3.12
N GLY A 229 5.79 4.36 -4.39
CA GLY A 229 7.18 4.18 -4.81
C GLY A 229 7.59 2.72 -4.96
N MET A 230 6.64 1.79 -5.00
CA MET A 230 6.92 0.40 -5.36
C MET A 230 7.41 0.32 -6.79
N ARG A 231 8.37 -0.58 -7.03
CA ARG A 231 8.99 -0.74 -8.36
C ARG A 231 8.63 -2.06 -9.02
N HIS A 232 8.20 -3.03 -8.22
CA HIS A 232 7.86 -4.36 -8.68
C HIS A 232 6.49 -4.77 -8.12
N ILE A 233 5.62 -5.28 -8.99
CA ILE A 233 4.28 -5.72 -8.62
C ILE A 233 4.05 -7.15 -9.12
N ILE A 234 3.54 -8.00 -8.23
CA ILE A 234 3.10 -9.35 -8.58
C ILE A 234 1.58 -9.35 -8.66
N LEU A 235 1.06 -9.85 -9.78
CA LEU A 235 -0.37 -9.99 -10.07
C LEU A 235 -0.70 -11.42 -10.54
N PRO A 236 -1.94 -11.89 -10.32
CA PRO A 236 -2.40 -13.12 -10.93
C PRO A 236 -2.35 -13.06 -12.46
N LYS A 237 -2.00 -14.16 -13.10
CA LYS A 237 -1.94 -14.29 -14.57
C LYS A 237 -3.25 -13.89 -15.23
N ASP A 238 -4.37 -14.32 -14.67
CA ASP A 238 -5.70 -14.05 -15.19
C ASP A 238 -6.11 -12.56 -15.12
N ASN A 239 -5.33 -11.72 -14.43
CA ASN A 239 -5.49 -10.26 -14.44
C ASN A 239 -4.67 -9.57 -15.57
N GLU A 240 -4.03 -10.28 -16.48
CA GLU A 240 -3.22 -9.69 -17.56
C GLU A 240 -4.01 -8.66 -18.37
N ALA A 241 -5.27 -8.95 -18.69
CA ALA A 241 -6.15 -8.04 -19.44
C ALA A 241 -6.38 -6.68 -18.72
N ASP A 242 -6.30 -6.64 -17.41
CA ASP A 242 -6.46 -5.40 -16.63
C ASP A 242 -5.30 -4.42 -16.84
N LEU A 243 -4.13 -4.90 -17.26
CA LEU A 243 -2.96 -4.07 -17.54
C LEU A 243 -3.19 -3.08 -18.68
N ALA A 244 -4.09 -3.38 -19.59
CA ALA A 244 -4.48 -2.48 -20.68
C ALA A 244 -5.16 -1.21 -20.18
N LYS A 245 -5.74 -1.24 -18.96
CA LYS A 245 -6.41 -0.09 -18.33
C LYS A 245 -5.45 0.87 -17.62
N LEU A 246 -4.17 0.52 -17.51
CA LEU A 246 -3.14 1.33 -16.85
C LEU A 246 -2.62 2.42 -17.79
N PRO A 247 -2.33 3.63 -17.28
CA PRO A 247 -1.61 4.66 -18.02
C PRO A 247 -0.25 4.13 -18.50
N GLU A 248 0.16 4.52 -19.70
CA GLU A 248 1.42 4.07 -20.30
C GLU A 248 2.65 4.46 -19.45
N SER A 249 2.63 5.64 -18.84
CA SER A 249 3.68 6.09 -17.93
C SER A 249 3.86 5.14 -16.75
N VAL A 250 2.77 4.73 -16.10
CA VAL A 250 2.80 3.82 -14.96
C VAL A 250 3.31 2.42 -15.37
N ARG A 251 2.90 1.96 -16.56
CA ARG A 251 3.39 0.66 -17.08
C ARG A 251 4.88 0.65 -17.40
N LYS A 252 5.45 1.77 -17.80
CA LYS A 252 6.91 1.90 -18.06
C LYS A 252 7.74 1.96 -16.77
N ASP A 253 7.17 2.53 -15.71
CA ASP A 253 7.87 2.73 -14.44
C ASP A 253 7.91 1.48 -13.56
N LEU A 254 7.04 0.48 -13.84
CA LEU A 254 6.84 -0.68 -12.99
C LEU A 254 7.26 -1.97 -13.68
N LYS A 255 7.98 -2.82 -12.96
CA LYS A 255 8.12 -4.22 -13.30
C LYS A 255 6.88 -4.97 -12.84
N ILE A 256 6.17 -5.64 -13.74
CA ILE A 256 4.99 -6.45 -13.42
C ILE A 256 5.33 -7.91 -13.70
N THR A 257 5.14 -8.77 -12.70
CA THR A 257 5.27 -10.22 -12.82
C THR A 257 3.89 -10.84 -12.68
N LEU A 258 3.51 -11.61 -13.67
CA LEU A 258 2.26 -12.39 -13.68
C LEU A 258 2.57 -13.80 -13.19
N VAL A 259 1.74 -14.31 -12.28
CA VAL A 259 1.95 -15.60 -11.61
C VAL A 259 0.67 -16.44 -11.60
N GLU A 260 0.83 -17.75 -11.65
CA GLU A 260 -0.25 -18.73 -11.54
C GLU A 260 -0.21 -19.47 -10.19
N ARG A 261 0.98 -19.54 -9.54
CA ARG A 261 1.22 -20.32 -8.33
C ARG A 261 1.98 -19.54 -7.26
N LEU A 262 1.78 -19.94 -6.00
CA LEU A 262 2.46 -19.29 -4.87
C LEU A 262 3.98 -19.46 -4.93
N GLU A 263 4.48 -20.58 -5.43
CA GLU A 263 5.93 -20.81 -5.57
C GLU A 263 6.60 -19.71 -6.41
N GLU A 264 5.98 -19.31 -7.52
CA GLU A 264 6.46 -18.22 -8.37
C GLU A 264 6.46 -16.86 -7.65
N VAL A 265 5.44 -16.64 -6.80
CA VAL A 265 5.40 -15.45 -5.92
C VAL A 265 6.58 -15.45 -4.97
N ILE A 266 6.84 -16.58 -4.30
CA ILE A 266 7.90 -16.70 -3.30
C ILE A 266 9.29 -16.54 -3.94
N GLU A 267 9.55 -17.20 -5.07
CA GLU A 267 10.80 -17.06 -5.80
C GLU A 267 11.08 -15.60 -6.22
N THR A 268 10.02 -14.89 -6.60
CA THR A 268 10.12 -13.48 -6.99
C THR A 268 10.30 -12.56 -5.78
N ALA A 269 9.55 -12.82 -4.70
CA ALA A 269 9.46 -11.92 -3.55
C ALA A 269 10.58 -12.10 -2.53
N ILE A 270 11.12 -13.32 -2.41
CA ILE A 270 12.18 -13.67 -1.45
C ILE A 270 13.36 -14.27 -2.24
N PRO A 271 14.22 -13.43 -2.83
CA PRO A 271 15.35 -13.89 -3.62
C PRO A 271 16.23 -14.86 -2.80
N HIS A 272 16.68 -15.92 -3.46
CA HIS A 272 17.55 -16.95 -2.85
C HIS A 272 16.91 -17.81 -1.76
N LEU A 273 15.59 -17.84 -1.64
CA LEU A 273 14.93 -18.91 -0.90
C LEU A 273 15.01 -20.20 -1.74
N ARG A 274 16.18 -20.86 -1.68
CA ARG A 274 16.32 -22.24 -2.17
C ARG A 274 15.94 -23.17 -1.04
N CYS A 275 15.52 -24.42 -1.37
CA CYS A 275 15.40 -25.49 -0.37
C CYS A 275 16.61 -25.43 0.55
N ALA A 276 16.40 -25.06 1.80
CA ALA A 276 17.50 -25.01 2.76
C ALA A 276 18.03 -26.43 2.85
N ASP A 277 19.34 -26.60 2.65
CA ASP A 277 20.01 -27.79 3.13
C ASP A 277 19.55 -28.00 4.58
N THR A 278 18.97 -29.15 4.85
CA THR A 278 18.46 -29.53 6.16
C THR A 278 19.62 -29.82 7.13
N GLY A 279 20.57 -28.88 7.18
CA GLY A 279 21.57 -28.83 8.22
C GLY A 279 20.88 -28.37 9.50
N ASP A 280 20.74 -29.33 10.45
CA ASP A 280 20.28 -29.08 11.79
C ASP A 280 21.17 -28.03 12.49
N ASN A 281 20.70 -26.79 12.45
CA ASN A 281 21.05 -25.78 13.44
C ASN A 281 19.79 -25.43 14.21
N ASP A 282 19.27 -26.43 14.93
CA ASP A 282 18.30 -26.31 16.01
C ASP A 282 19.08 -26.13 17.34
N ASP A 283 19.79 -25.00 17.48
CA ASP A 283 20.26 -24.56 18.80
C ASP A 283 19.57 -23.24 19.14
N ASP A 284 18.78 -23.34 20.26
CA ASP A 284 18.06 -22.35 21.08
C ASP A 284 16.69 -21.84 20.61
#